data_64aae17c172c84d84580519bd562e0fe
#
_entry.id   64aae17c172c84d84580519bd562e0fe
#
_cell.length_a   1.000
_cell.length_b   1.000
_cell.length_c   1.000
_cell.angle_alpha   90.00
_cell.angle_beta   90.00
_cell.angle_gamma   90.00
#
_symmetry.space_group_name_H-M   'P 1'
#
loop_
_entity.id
_entity.type
_entity.pdbx_description
1 polymer ?
#
loop_
_entity_poly.entity_id
_entity_poly.type
_entity_poly.pdbx_seq_one_letter_code
_entity_poly.pdbx_strand_id
1 'polypeptide(L)'
;MLPSSFLFKPISLVLLLLIAGTYFMWTGVSSMVFTTKAKAWPTVQGTVHAKNVWKRSGRGDSGDYIPTMRYYYELNGTPYSAQRIRHDSMSAGTKDEALKMIAAYSVGMPTTVHYDAHNPSDAVLQVGNLSDGLTKFGIGVGLFIAGLLMGRPVWNDFYSKPYYDTSESAF
;
A
#
# COMPACT_ATOMS: atom_id res chain seq x y z
N MET A 1 11.27 -38.85 -4.74
CA MET A 1 10.90 -38.65 -3.33
C MET A 1 11.58 -37.37 -2.85
N LEU A 2 10.86 -36.27 -2.79
CA LEU A 2 11.35 -35.02 -2.21
C LEU A 2 11.31 -35.17 -0.69
N PRO A 3 12.36 -34.77 0.06
CA PRO A 3 12.36 -34.91 1.50
C PRO A 3 11.32 -33.96 2.09
N SER A 4 10.44 -34.49 2.90
CA SER A 4 9.36 -33.85 3.64
C SER A 4 9.81 -32.87 4.74
N SER A 5 11.00 -32.29 4.63
CA SER A 5 11.62 -31.40 5.61
C SER A 5 11.53 -29.90 5.25
N PHE A 6 10.70 -29.52 4.27
CA PHE A 6 10.30 -28.11 4.06
C PHE A 6 9.09 -27.74 4.91
N LEU A 7 8.94 -28.34 6.06
CA LEU A 7 8.13 -27.75 7.11
C LEU A 7 8.74 -26.41 7.46
N PHE A 8 8.02 -25.35 7.17
CA PHE A 8 8.36 -23.95 7.48
C PHE A 8 9.04 -23.89 8.85
N LYS A 9 10.34 -23.66 8.88
CA LYS A 9 11.02 -23.46 10.15
C LYS A 9 10.30 -22.30 10.84
N PRO A 10 9.92 -22.41 12.12
CA PRO A 10 9.17 -21.35 12.81
C PRO A 10 9.85 -19.97 12.70
N ILE A 11 11.16 -19.95 12.51
CA ILE A 11 11.98 -18.76 12.24
C ILE A 11 11.54 -18.04 10.96
N SER A 12 11.24 -18.77 9.87
CA SER A 12 10.83 -18.12 8.61
C SER A 12 9.47 -17.43 8.72
N LEU A 13 8.55 -18.01 9.48
CA LEU A 13 7.25 -17.39 9.74
C LEU A 13 7.39 -16.13 10.61
N VAL A 14 8.22 -16.18 11.65
CA VAL A 14 8.51 -15.01 12.50
C VAL A 14 9.11 -13.88 11.68
N LEU A 15 10.12 -14.17 10.85
CA LEU A 15 10.74 -13.18 9.99
C LEU A 15 9.72 -12.58 8.99
N LEU A 16 8.87 -13.40 8.39
CA LEU A 16 7.83 -12.95 7.48
C LEU A 16 6.84 -12.01 8.18
N LEU A 17 6.40 -12.33 9.40
CA LEU A 17 5.50 -11.47 10.18
C LEU A 17 6.16 -10.14 10.55
N LEU A 18 7.44 -10.13 10.92
CA LEU A 18 8.17 -8.91 11.25
C LEU A 18 8.37 -8.03 10.01
N ILE A 19 8.74 -8.60 8.88
CA ILE A 19 8.92 -7.88 7.60
C ILE A 19 7.58 -7.31 7.13
N ALA A 20 6.52 -8.13 7.14
CA ALA A 20 5.18 -7.68 6.75
C ALA A 20 4.67 -6.58 7.68
N GLY A 21 4.83 -6.75 9.00
CA GLY A 21 4.45 -5.74 9.99
C GLY A 21 5.15 -4.41 9.75
N THR A 22 6.47 -4.42 9.56
CA THR A 22 7.26 -3.22 9.26
C THR A 22 6.81 -2.55 7.95
N TYR A 23 6.54 -3.33 6.91
CA TYR A 23 6.05 -2.83 5.63
C TYR A 23 4.69 -2.13 5.77
N PHE A 24 3.73 -2.74 6.49
CA PHE A 24 2.42 -2.14 6.72
C PHE A 24 2.49 -0.89 7.60
N MET A 25 3.36 -0.86 8.60
CA MET A 25 3.60 0.35 9.41
C MET A 25 4.15 1.49 8.55
N TRP A 26 5.15 1.21 7.72
CA TRP A 26 5.74 2.19 6.82
C TRP A 26 4.72 2.76 5.83
N THR A 27 3.96 1.90 5.16
CA THR A 27 2.92 2.33 4.21
C THR A 27 1.79 3.10 4.89
N GLY A 28 1.41 2.73 6.12
CA GLY A 28 0.43 3.45 6.92
C GLY A 28 0.88 4.86 7.25
N VAL A 29 2.09 5.02 7.78
CA VAL A 29 2.68 6.35 8.10
C VAL A 29 2.80 7.20 6.84
N SER A 30 3.33 6.65 5.75
CA SER A 30 3.46 7.37 4.48
C SER A 30 2.12 7.88 3.96
N SER A 31 1.07 7.06 4.06
CA SER A 31 -0.29 7.45 3.67
C SER A 31 -0.84 8.60 4.54
N MET A 32 -0.61 8.56 5.86
CA MET A 32 -1.02 9.64 6.77
C MET A 32 -0.30 10.96 6.47
N VAL A 33 1.02 10.91 6.29
CA VAL A 33 1.83 12.10 5.99
C VAL A 33 1.38 12.74 4.69
N PHE A 34 1.16 11.94 3.65
CA PHE A 34 0.67 12.45 2.37
C PHE A 34 -0.72 13.06 2.51
N THR A 35 -1.66 12.35 3.16
CA THR A 35 -3.02 12.85 3.37
C THR A 35 -3.03 14.18 4.11
N THR A 36 -2.18 14.33 5.13
CA THR A 36 -2.07 15.58 5.90
C THR A 36 -1.52 16.72 5.03
N LYS A 37 -0.49 16.45 4.24
CA LYS A 37 0.05 17.43 3.28
C LYS A 37 -0.99 17.83 2.22
N ALA A 38 -1.64 16.84 1.60
CA ALA A 38 -2.62 17.08 0.54
C ALA A 38 -3.87 17.84 1.03
N LYS A 39 -4.24 17.73 2.31
CA LYS A 39 -5.29 18.55 2.91
C LYS A 39 -4.96 20.05 2.95
N ALA A 40 -3.67 20.39 3.04
CA ALA A 40 -3.19 21.77 3.04
C ALA A 40 -2.93 22.29 1.62
N TRP A 41 -3.08 21.49 0.60
CA TRP A 41 -2.85 21.89 -0.79
C TRP A 41 -3.91 22.89 -1.26
N PRO A 42 -3.49 23.92 -2.01
CA PRO A 42 -4.43 24.81 -2.66
C PRO A 42 -5.26 24.06 -3.69
N THR A 43 -6.42 24.63 -3.99
CA THR A 43 -7.37 24.06 -4.94
C THR A 43 -7.55 24.95 -6.16
N VAL A 44 -7.83 24.33 -7.29
CA VAL A 44 -8.16 25.00 -8.54
C VAL A 44 -9.29 24.24 -9.25
N GLN A 45 -10.05 24.93 -10.06
CA GLN A 45 -11.02 24.28 -10.95
C GLN A 45 -10.29 23.63 -12.13
N GLY A 46 -10.54 22.34 -12.32
CA GLY A 46 -10.09 21.59 -13.48
C GLY A 46 -11.26 20.97 -14.23
N THR A 47 -10.99 20.32 -15.33
CA THR A 47 -11.99 19.66 -16.17
C THR A 47 -11.56 18.20 -16.42
N VAL A 48 -12.47 17.28 -16.23
CA VAL A 48 -12.24 15.86 -16.55
C VAL A 48 -12.22 15.68 -18.06
N HIS A 49 -11.11 15.17 -18.61
CA HIS A 49 -10.95 14.97 -20.04
C HIS A 49 -11.22 13.53 -20.47
N ALA A 50 -10.75 12.56 -19.67
CA ALA A 50 -10.96 11.14 -19.97
C ALA A 50 -11.03 10.34 -18.69
N LYS A 51 -11.78 9.25 -18.73
CA LYS A 51 -11.81 8.24 -17.66
C LYS A 51 -11.70 6.85 -18.28
N ASN A 52 -10.96 5.97 -17.62
CA ASN A 52 -10.76 4.60 -18.10
C ASN A 52 -10.59 3.64 -16.90
N VAL A 53 -10.75 2.36 -17.16
CA VAL A 53 -10.48 1.28 -16.21
C VAL A 53 -9.54 0.29 -16.90
N TRP A 54 -8.37 0.10 -16.31
CA TRP A 54 -7.37 -0.84 -16.79
C TRP A 54 -7.43 -2.13 -15.98
N LYS A 55 -7.32 -3.27 -16.65
CA LYS A 55 -7.11 -4.55 -16.00
C LYS A 55 -5.60 -4.75 -15.80
N ARG A 56 -5.17 -4.82 -14.54
CA ARG A 56 -3.81 -5.25 -14.21
C ARG A 56 -3.77 -6.77 -14.34
N SER A 57 -2.96 -7.30 -15.24
CA SER A 57 -2.77 -8.75 -15.36
C SER A 57 -2.10 -9.27 -14.09
N GLY A 58 -2.83 -10.12 -13.35
CA GLY A 58 -2.30 -10.92 -12.25
C GLY A 58 -1.95 -12.32 -12.74
N ARG A 59 -1.34 -13.14 -11.89
CA ARG A 59 -1.10 -14.56 -12.16
C ARG A 59 -2.44 -15.30 -12.07
N GLY A 60 -2.98 -15.76 -13.19
CA GLY A 60 -4.32 -16.37 -13.29
C GLY A 60 -5.41 -15.35 -13.69
N ASP A 61 -6.67 -15.73 -13.49
CA ASP A 61 -7.84 -14.92 -13.87
C ASP A 61 -8.15 -13.79 -12.86
N SER A 62 -7.43 -13.74 -11.76
CA SER A 62 -7.52 -12.69 -10.73
C SER A 62 -6.75 -11.46 -11.17
N GLY A 63 -7.43 -10.50 -11.78
CA GLY A 63 -6.86 -9.19 -12.15
C GLY A 63 -7.51 -8.08 -11.34
N ASP A 64 -6.71 -7.16 -10.84
CA ASP A 64 -7.21 -5.92 -10.25
C ASP A 64 -7.61 -4.96 -11.38
N TYR A 65 -8.77 -4.33 -11.23
CA TYR A 65 -9.20 -3.26 -12.10
C TYR A 65 -8.85 -1.91 -11.49
N ILE A 66 -8.06 -1.12 -12.23
CA ILE A 66 -7.55 0.17 -11.77
C ILE A 66 -8.30 1.28 -12.49
N PRO A 67 -9.12 2.07 -11.78
CA PRO A 67 -9.73 3.25 -12.37
C PRO A 67 -8.68 4.34 -12.56
N THR A 68 -8.66 4.96 -13.72
CA THR A 68 -7.79 6.08 -14.07
C THR A 68 -8.61 7.21 -14.65
N MET A 69 -8.17 8.44 -14.42
CA MET A 69 -8.84 9.63 -14.91
C MET A 69 -7.79 10.64 -15.35
N ARG A 70 -7.99 11.27 -16.50
CA ARG A 70 -7.16 12.39 -16.92
C ARG A 70 -7.96 13.66 -16.80
N TYR A 71 -7.37 14.68 -16.17
CA TYR A 71 -7.97 15.99 -16.01
C TYR A 71 -6.94 17.09 -16.27
N TYR A 72 -7.44 18.24 -16.70
CA TYR A 72 -6.65 19.43 -16.99
C TYR A 72 -7.05 20.56 -16.05
N TYR A 73 -6.14 21.39 -15.71
CA TYR A 73 -6.32 22.63 -14.93
C TYR A 73 -5.28 23.64 -15.31
N GLU A 74 -5.54 24.89 -15.01
CA GLU A 74 -4.68 26.01 -15.38
C GLU A 74 -4.28 26.79 -14.13
N LEU A 75 -3.02 27.14 -14.04
CA LEU A 75 -2.48 27.96 -12.96
C LEU A 75 -1.72 29.13 -13.58
N ASN A 76 -2.18 30.34 -13.33
CA ASN A 76 -1.55 31.56 -13.83
C ASN A 76 -1.29 31.53 -15.35
N GLY A 77 -2.22 31.03 -16.15
CA GLY A 77 -2.09 30.93 -17.60
C GLY A 77 -1.27 29.71 -18.09
N THR A 78 -0.73 28.90 -17.18
CA THR A 78 0.02 27.69 -17.54
C THR A 78 -0.88 26.45 -17.41
N PRO A 79 -1.06 25.67 -18.49
CA PRO A 79 -1.87 24.46 -18.44
C PRO A 79 -1.11 23.29 -17.81
N TYR A 80 -1.79 22.54 -16.95
CA TYR A 80 -1.30 21.32 -16.34
C TYR A 80 -2.26 20.15 -16.57
N SER A 81 -1.73 18.94 -16.53
CA SER A 81 -2.54 17.72 -16.59
C SER A 81 -2.09 16.72 -15.54
N ALA A 82 -3.03 16.03 -14.93
CA ALA A 82 -2.73 14.93 -14.00
C ALA A 82 -3.71 13.75 -14.19
N GLN A 83 -3.38 12.61 -13.62
CA GLN A 83 -4.16 11.38 -13.79
C GLN A 83 -4.52 10.74 -12.45
N ARG A 84 -4.01 11.24 -11.34
CA ARG A 84 -4.16 10.64 -10.04
C ARG A 84 -5.49 11.07 -9.41
N ILE A 85 -6.37 10.12 -9.16
CA ILE A 85 -7.64 10.39 -8.45
C ILE A 85 -7.35 10.60 -6.97
N ARG A 86 -6.60 9.68 -6.35
CA ARG A 86 -6.10 9.72 -4.98
C ARG A 86 -4.63 9.34 -4.95
N HIS A 87 -3.95 9.64 -3.85
CA HIS A 87 -2.57 9.20 -3.65
C HIS A 87 -2.48 7.67 -3.54
N ASP A 88 -3.43 7.07 -2.85
CA ASP A 88 -3.52 5.63 -2.70
C ASP A 88 -3.94 4.99 -4.03
N SER A 89 -3.32 3.89 -4.40
CA SER A 89 -3.75 3.10 -5.55
C SER A 89 -5.17 2.62 -5.33
N MET A 90 -6.09 3.12 -6.12
CA MET A 90 -7.45 2.60 -6.16
C MET A 90 -7.45 1.35 -7.02
N SER A 91 -7.94 0.23 -6.48
CA SER A 91 -8.17 -1.00 -7.25
C SER A 91 -9.45 -1.67 -6.79
N ALA A 92 -10.08 -2.42 -7.69
CA ALA A 92 -11.28 -3.19 -7.44
C ALA A 92 -11.14 -4.61 -8.00
N GLY A 93 -11.82 -5.56 -7.39
CA GLY A 93 -11.82 -6.95 -7.83
C GLY A 93 -12.57 -7.15 -9.15
N THR A 94 -13.50 -6.24 -9.47
CA THR A 94 -14.31 -6.30 -10.70
C THR A 94 -14.29 -4.96 -11.45
N LYS A 95 -14.53 -5.04 -12.75
CA LYS A 95 -14.64 -3.84 -13.61
C LYS A 95 -15.79 -2.93 -13.16
N ASP A 96 -16.90 -3.51 -12.75
CA ASP A 96 -18.08 -2.74 -12.34
C ASP A 96 -17.84 -1.99 -11.03
N GLU A 97 -17.12 -2.57 -10.08
CA GLU A 97 -16.67 -1.87 -8.88
C GLU A 97 -15.73 -0.71 -9.21
N ALA A 98 -14.76 -0.93 -10.10
CA ALA A 98 -13.87 0.14 -10.54
C ALA A 98 -14.61 1.28 -11.23
N LEU A 99 -15.63 0.97 -12.04
CA LEU A 99 -16.50 1.97 -12.68
C LEU A 99 -17.32 2.75 -11.65
N LYS A 100 -17.84 2.09 -10.60
CA LYS A 100 -18.57 2.76 -9.51
C LYS A 100 -17.69 3.76 -8.75
N MET A 101 -16.38 3.47 -8.59
CA MET A 101 -15.44 4.39 -7.92
C MET A 101 -15.29 5.73 -8.64
N ILE A 102 -15.47 5.75 -9.97
CA ILE A 102 -15.36 6.95 -10.82
C ILE A 102 -16.71 7.40 -11.41
N ALA A 103 -17.81 6.83 -10.95
CA ALA A 103 -19.16 7.13 -11.46
C ALA A 103 -19.57 8.59 -11.24
N ALA A 104 -19.12 9.19 -10.14
CA ALA A 104 -19.40 10.58 -9.79
C ALA A 104 -18.78 11.61 -10.76
N TYR A 105 -17.84 11.19 -11.61
CA TYR A 105 -17.15 12.06 -12.55
C TYR A 105 -17.63 11.79 -13.97
N SER A 106 -17.92 12.86 -14.73
CA SER A 106 -18.25 12.80 -16.15
C SER A 106 -17.21 13.54 -16.98
N VAL A 107 -16.97 13.10 -18.20
CA VAL A 107 -16.09 13.81 -19.14
C VAL A 107 -16.70 15.18 -19.44
N GLY A 108 -15.86 16.22 -19.39
CA GLY A 108 -16.30 17.62 -19.51
C GLY A 108 -16.79 18.24 -18.19
N MET A 109 -16.92 17.45 -17.12
CA MET A 109 -17.38 17.97 -15.82
C MET A 109 -16.30 18.80 -15.13
N PRO A 110 -16.62 20.02 -14.65
CA PRO A 110 -15.71 20.76 -13.78
C PRO A 110 -15.50 20.00 -12.47
N THR A 111 -14.27 19.99 -12.00
CA THR A 111 -13.89 19.28 -10.77
C THR A 111 -12.87 20.09 -9.98
N THR A 112 -12.89 19.94 -8.66
CA THR A 112 -11.87 20.55 -7.81
C THR A 112 -10.60 19.70 -7.82
N VAL A 113 -9.48 20.33 -8.12
CA VAL A 113 -8.15 19.72 -8.16
C VAL A 113 -7.34 20.28 -6.99
N HIS A 114 -6.79 19.39 -6.17
CA HIS A 114 -5.80 19.73 -5.13
C HIS A 114 -4.42 19.54 -5.73
N TYR A 115 -3.57 20.57 -5.70
CA TYR A 115 -2.24 20.51 -6.30
C TYR A 115 -1.15 20.93 -5.32
N ASP A 116 0.04 20.39 -5.47
CA ASP A 116 1.21 20.83 -4.71
C ASP A 116 1.72 22.16 -5.26
N ALA A 117 1.75 23.21 -4.43
CA ALA A 117 2.24 24.54 -4.84
C ALA A 117 3.72 24.53 -5.24
N HIS A 118 4.52 23.60 -4.74
CA HIS A 118 5.95 23.46 -5.08
C HIS A 118 6.17 22.64 -6.36
N ASN A 119 5.23 21.73 -6.66
CA ASN A 119 5.24 20.91 -7.87
C ASN A 119 3.82 20.83 -8.45
N PRO A 120 3.37 21.81 -9.23
CA PRO A 120 2.01 21.85 -9.76
C PRO A 120 1.58 20.63 -10.59
N SER A 121 2.52 19.86 -11.13
CA SER A 121 2.21 18.61 -11.83
C SER A 121 1.77 17.48 -10.90
N ASP A 122 2.01 17.59 -9.59
CA ASP A 122 1.54 16.65 -8.58
C ASP A 122 0.19 17.12 -8.05
N ALA A 123 -0.88 16.47 -8.51
CA ALA A 123 -2.22 16.84 -8.18
C ALA A 123 -3.12 15.61 -7.98
N VAL A 124 -4.17 15.78 -7.16
CA VAL A 124 -5.18 14.74 -6.88
C VAL A 124 -6.58 15.36 -6.90
N LEU A 125 -7.58 14.56 -7.25
CA LEU A 125 -9.00 14.96 -7.18
C LEU A 125 -9.59 14.73 -5.79
N GLN A 126 -9.09 13.72 -5.09
CA GLN A 126 -9.58 13.36 -3.76
C GLN A 126 -8.42 13.29 -2.79
N VAL A 127 -8.54 14.00 -1.71
CA VAL A 127 -7.63 13.84 -0.57
C VAL A 127 -8.06 12.60 0.21
N GLY A 128 -7.14 11.66 0.43
CA GLY A 128 -7.41 10.43 1.16
C GLY A 128 -7.87 10.67 2.60
N ASN A 129 -8.39 9.63 3.23
CA ASN A 129 -8.78 9.66 4.63
C ASN A 129 -7.61 9.20 5.53
N LEU A 130 -7.45 9.84 6.68
CA LEU A 130 -6.47 9.41 7.69
C LEU A 130 -6.77 8.02 8.23
N SER A 131 -8.05 7.60 8.24
CA SER A 131 -8.47 6.27 8.66
C SER A 131 -7.80 5.14 7.87
N ASP A 132 -7.57 5.33 6.56
CA ASP A 132 -6.92 4.31 5.71
C ASP A 132 -5.48 4.08 6.14
N GLY A 133 -4.76 5.14 6.48
CA GLY A 133 -3.39 5.06 7.01
C GLY A 133 -3.35 4.45 8.41
N LEU A 134 -4.30 4.84 9.30
CA LEU A 134 -4.41 4.28 10.65
C LEU A 134 -4.71 2.78 10.63
N THR A 135 -5.59 2.34 9.75
CA THR A 135 -5.91 0.91 9.59
C THR A 135 -4.69 0.10 9.16
N LYS A 136 -3.96 0.57 8.14
CA LYS A 136 -2.72 -0.08 7.68
C LYS A 136 -1.68 -0.13 8.81
N PHE A 137 -1.50 0.98 9.52
CA PHE A 137 -0.57 1.06 10.65
C PHE A 137 -0.96 0.09 11.77
N GLY A 138 -2.24 0.04 12.15
CA GLY A 138 -2.75 -0.88 13.18
C GLY A 138 -2.54 -2.36 12.81
N ILE A 139 -2.80 -2.74 11.56
CA ILE A 139 -2.50 -4.08 11.05
C ILE A 139 -1.00 -4.37 11.16
N GLY A 140 -0.15 -3.43 10.76
CA GLY A 140 1.31 -3.55 10.85
C GLY A 140 1.79 -3.79 12.27
N VAL A 141 1.28 -3.03 13.24
CA VAL A 141 1.59 -3.20 14.68
C VAL A 141 1.14 -4.58 15.17
N GLY A 142 -0.07 -5.03 14.82
CA GLY A 142 -0.58 -6.34 15.19
C GLY A 142 0.30 -7.49 14.68
N LEU A 143 0.68 -7.45 13.40
CA LEU A 143 1.56 -8.45 12.79
C LEU A 143 2.95 -8.44 13.43
N PHE A 144 3.49 -7.26 13.72
CA PHE A 144 4.80 -7.11 14.35
C PHE A 144 4.82 -7.69 15.76
N ILE A 145 3.81 -7.38 16.59
CA ILE A 145 3.65 -7.94 17.93
C ILE A 145 3.48 -9.46 17.87
N ALA A 146 2.66 -9.98 16.94
CA ALA A 146 2.49 -11.41 16.74
C ALA A 146 3.83 -12.09 16.40
N GLY A 147 4.65 -11.48 15.53
CA GLY A 147 5.97 -11.95 15.19
C GLY A 147 6.91 -12.01 16.41
N LEU A 148 6.89 -10.97 17.26
CA LEU A 148 7.69 -10.95 18.51
C LEU A 148 7.25 -12.02 19.51
N LEU A 149 5.94 -12.19 19.70
CA LEU A 149 5.42 -13.22 20.62
C LEU A 149 5.75 -14.63 20.16
N MET A 150 5.61 -14.90 18.86
CA MET A 150 5.97 -16.20 18.28
C MET A 150 7.49 -16.44 18.23
N GLY A 151 8.30 -15.39 18.20
CA GLY A 151 9.75 -15.46 18.21
C GLY A 151 10.34 -15.88 19.56
N ARG A 152 9.67 -15.61 20.67
CA ARG A 152 10.16 -15.91 22.02
C ARG A 152 10.49 -17.40 22.25
N PRO A 153 9.59 -18.39 21.98
CA PRO A 153 9.92 -19.78 22.18
C PRO A 153 11.01 -20.27 21.22
N VAL A 154 11.02 -19.78 19.97
CA VAL A 154 12.04 -20.11 18.97
C VAL A 154 13.43 -19.63 19.42
N TRP A 155 13.50 -18.47 20.05
CA TRP A 155 14.75 -17.92 20.58
C TRP A 155 15.26 -18.72 21.77
N ASN A 156 14.38 -19.09 22.72
CA ASN A 156 14.76 -19.90 23.86
C ASN A 156 15.29 -21.27 23.47
N ASP A 157 14.67 -21.94 22.48
CA ASP A 157 15.17 -23.23 21.98
C ASP A 157 16.54 -23.15 21.33
N PHE A 158 16.87 -22.01 20.72
CA PHE A 158 18.17 -21.80 20.07
C PHE A 158 19.30 -21.64 21.09
N TYR A 159 19.03 -20.99 22.21
CA TYR A 159 20.04 -20.75 23.28
C TYR A 159 20.08 -21.86 24.33
N SER A 160 19.06 -22.69 24.45
CA SER A 160 19.00 -23.74 25.48
C SER A 160 19.60 -25.07 25.05
N LYS A 161 20.02 -25.24 23.79
CA LYS A 161 20.73 -26.45 23.36
C LYS A 161 22.16 -26.38 23.82
N PRO A 162 22.59 -27.20 24.84
CA PRO A 162 24.00 -27.27 25.19
C PRO A 162 24.79 -27.79 24.00
N TYR A 163 25.89 -27.12 23.69
CA TYR A 163 26.90 -27.63 22.77
C TYR A 163 27.45 -28.93 23.35
N TYR A 164 27.00 -30.08 22.84
CA TYR A 164 27.62 -31.36 23.17
C TYR A 164 28.96 -31.40 22.44
N ASP A 165 30.02 -31.17 23.18
CA ASP A 165 31.38 -31.46 22.76
C ASP A 165 31.51 -32.98 22.60
N THR A 166 31.61 -33.44 21.37
CA THR A 166 31.81 -34.87 20.98
C THR A 166 33.27 -35.28 21.07
N SER A 167 34.09 -34.58 21.83
CA SER A 167 35.52 -34.87 21.94
C SER A 167 35.86 -35.95 22.99
N GLU A 168 34.90 -36.58 23.66
CA GLU A 168 35.15 -37.55 24.73
C GLU A 168 34.63 -38.96 24.44
N SER A 169 34.93 -39.53 23.25
CA SER A 169 34.77 -40.96 23.01
C SER A 169 35.85 -41.52 22.09
N ALA A 170 37.10 -41.36 22.54
CA ALA A 170 38.24 -42.06 21.94
C ALA A 170 39.16 -42.58 23.04
N PHE A 171 38.68 -43.60 23.74
CA PHE A 171 39.53 -44.56 24.45
C PHE A 171 38.91 -45.99 24.36
#